data_d3adaa7b13f3cfc467ed8205ce78b0fc
#
_entry.id   d3adaa7b13f3cfc467ed8205ce78b0fc
#
_cell.length_a   1.000
_cell.length_b   1.000
_cell.length_c   1.000
_cell.angle_alpha   90.00
_cell.angle_beta   90.00
_cell.angle_gamma   90.00
#
_symmetry.space_group_name_H-M   'P 1'
#
loop_
_entity.id
_entity.type
_entity.pdbx_description
1 polymer ?
#
loop_
_entity_poly.entity_id
_entity_poly.type
_entity_poly.pdbx_seq_one_letter_code
_entity_poly.pdbx_strand_id
1 'polypeptide(L)'
;MFKKFSDNIYIQPADGYTDRPNVGYIKGEKYALLFESGNSQANANLLRDDLEKQGLKQPDIVAIFHWHWDHSFGLHAWNVPTIAGRKTNEKLREVRLWEWDDASMAKRVETKEDIVFCNEMIKREYPDRSQIKVVPADIEFTDTIKIDLGA
;
A
#
# COMPACT_ATOMS: atom_id res chain seq x y z
N MET A 1 -11.42 7.29 7.52
CA MET A 1 -12.71 7.17 6.80
C MET A 1 -12.58 7.83 5.44
N PHE A 2 -12.96 7.12 4.39
CA PHE A 2 -12.97 7.66 3.03
C PHE A 2 -13.90 8.87 2.93
N LYS A 3 -13.40 9.93 2.30
CA LYS A 3 -14.15 11.16 2.02
C LYS A 3 -14.44 11.23 0.54
N LYS A 4 -15.69 11.52 0.17
CA LYS A 4 -16.08 11.71 -1.23
C LYS A 4 -15.38 12.96 -1.78
N PHE A 5 -14.60 12.78 -2.85
CA PHE A 5 -13.92 13.86 -3.57
C PHE A 5 -14.71 14.25 -4.84
N SER A 6 -15.25 13.26 -5.54
CA SER A 6 -16.15 13.44 -6.69
C SER A 6 -17.16 12.30 -6.70
N ASP A 7 -18.00 12.20 -7.73
CA ASP A 7 -19.03 11.15 -7.79
C ASP A 7 -18.45 9.75 -7.79
N ASN A 8 -17.25 9.58 -8.35
CA ASN A 8 -16.60 8.29 -8.50
C ASN A 8 -15.27 8.17 -7.75
N ILE A 9 -14.81 9.23 -7.06
CA ILE A 9 -13.52 9.25 -6.38
C ILE A 9 -13.70 9.52 -4.90
N TYR A 10 -13.06 8.70 -4.08
CA TYR A 10 -13.01 8.82 -2.64
C TYR A 10 -11.56 8.79 -2.17
N ILE A 11 -11.23 9.51 -1.12
CA ILE A 11 -9.88 9.60 -0.57
C ILE A 11 -9.94 9.32 0.93
N GLN A 12 -9.19 8.34 1.39
CA GLN A 12 -8.82 8.17 2.78
C GLN A 12 -7.64 9.08 3.06
N PRO A 13 -7.78 10.09 3.92
CA PRO A 13 -6.67 11.00 4.25
C PRO A 13 -5.53 10.25 4.94
N ALA A 14 -4.31 10.76 4.74
CA ALA A 14 -3.13 10.30 5.45
C ALA A 14 -3.31 10.43 6.97
N ASP A 15 -2.67 9.53 7.70
CA ASP A 15 -2.59 9.56 9.16
C ASP A 15 -1.13 9.47 9.58
N GLY A 16 -0.61 10.55 10.15
CA GLY A 16 0.79 10.64 10.57
C GLY A 16 1.15 9.82 11.80
N TYR A 17 0.19 9.17 12.47
CA TYR A 17 0.48 8.38 13.67
C TYR A 17 1.43 7.21 13.39
N THR A 18 1.23 6.50 12.29
CA THR A 18 2.10 5.43 11.80
C THR A 18 2.42 5.60 10.32
N ASP A 19 2.53 6.84 9.84
CA ASP A 19 2.89 7.17 8.47
C ASP A 19 1.97 6.51 7.42
N ARG A 20 0.66 6.51 7.67
CA ARG A 20 -0.31 5.98 6.70
C ARG A 20 -0.52 6.97 5.57
N PRO A 21 -0.41 6.53 4.30
CA PRO A 21 -0.51 7.43 3.15
C PRO A 21 -1.96 7.85 2.89
N ASN A 22 -2.14 8.82 2.00
CA ASN A 22 -3.43 8.99 1.35
C ASN A 22 -3.75 7.76 0.50
N VAL A 23 -4.94 7.22 0.66
CA VAL A 23 -5.40 6.09 -0.15
C VAL A 23 -6.56 6.55 -1.03
N GLY A 24 -6.44 6.35 -2.34
CA GLY A 24 -7.46 6.68 -3.31
C GLY A 24 -8.37 5.48 -3.61
N TYR A 25 -9.66 5.72 -3.80
CA TYR A 25 -10.60 4.72 -4.27
C TYR A 25 -11.40 5.28 -5.44
N ILE A 26 -11.43 4.54 -6.54
CA ILE A 26 -12.17 4.90 -7.75
C ILE A 26 -13.27 3.88 -7.98
N LYS A 27 -14.52 4.36 -7.97
CA LYS A 27 -15.70 3.58 -8.24
C LYS A 27 -16.03 3.66 -9.73
N GLY A 28 -15.79 2.60 -10.49
CA GLY A 28 -16.32 2.45 -11.84
C GLY A 28 -17.72 1.81 -11.82
N GLU A 29 -18.33 1.68 -12.99
CA GLU A 29 -19.64 1.02 -13.15
C GLU A 29 -19.53 -0.50 -12.96
N LYS A 30 -18.42 -1.11 -13.36
CA LYS A 30 -18.18 -2.56 -13.26
C LYS A 30 -17.18 -2.90 -12.16
N TYR A 31 -16.07 -2.19 -12.11
CA TYR A 31 -14.93 -2.49 -11.25
C TYR A 31 -14.59 -1.31 -10.36
N ALA A 32 -13.99 -1.59 -9.24
CA ALA A 32 -13.45 -0.60 -8.33
C ALA A 32 -11.94 -0.77 -8.20
N LEU A 33 -11.21 0.34 -8.18
CA LEU A 33 -9.77 0.39 -8.05
C LEU A 33 -9.39 1.09 -6.75
N LEU A 34 -8.49 0.48 -5.98
CA LEU A 34 -7.84 1.13 -4.85
C LEU A 34 -6.44 1.55 -5.26
N PHE A 35 -6.07 2.79 -4.97
CA PHE A 35 -4.71 3.31 -5.08
C PHE A 35 -4.07 3.37 -3.71
N GLU A 36 -2.91 2.78 -3.57
CA GLU A 36 -2.14 2.48 -2.38
C GLU A 36 -2.76 1.36 -1.55
N SER A 37 -1.90 0.49 -1.06
CA SER A 37 -2.33 -0.73 -0.37
C SER A 37 -2.46 -0.58 1.14
N GLY A 38 -2.01 0.55 1.67
CA GLY A 38 -1.76 0.74 3.10
C GLY A 38 -0.39 0.23 3.54
N ASN A 39 -0.01 0.60 4.74
CA ASN A 39 1.30 0.32 5.31
C ASN A 39 1.41 -1.03 6.06
N SER A 40 0.30 -1.76 6.18
CA SER A 40 0.24 -3.03 6.89
C SER A 40 -1.03 -3.81 6.57
N GLN A 41 -1.06 -5.08 6.95
CA GLN A 41 -2.29 -5.87 6.93
C GLN A 41 -3.38 -5.25 7.83
N ALA A 42 -3.00 -4.73 8.99
CA ALA A 42 -3.94 -4.07 9.89
C ALA A 42 -4.56 -2.83 9.24
N ASN A 43 -3.75 -2.01 8.56
CA ASN A 43 -4.25 -0.86 7.82
C ASN A 43 -5.13 -1.27 6.63
N ALA A 44 -4.74 -2.29 5.87
CA ALA A 44 -5.57 -2.82 4.78
C ALA A 44 -6.95 -3.31 5.27
N ASN A 45 -7.00 -3.93 6.45
CA ASN A 45 -8.26 -4.33 7.07
C ASN A 45 -9.12 -3.13 7.44
N LEU A 46 -8.54 -2.08 8.03
CA LEU A 46 -9.25 -0.84 8.33
C LEU A 46 -9.81 -0.16 7.07
N LEU A 47 -9.07 -0.21 5.96
CA LEU A 47 -9.55 0.33 4.68
C LEU A 47 -10.76 -0.47 4.16
N ARG A 48 -10.74 -1.80 4.25
CA ARG A 48 -11.88 -2.67 3.88
C ARG A 48 -13.12 -2.37 4.73
N ASP A 49 -12.93 -2.32 6.04
CA ASP A 49 -14.02 -2.04 6.99
C ASP A 49 -14.65 -0.68 6.73
N ASP A 50 -13.81 0.30 6.35
CA ASP A 50 -14.29 1.64 6.06
C ASP A 50 -15.08 1.72 4.75
N LEU A 51 -14.65 1.01 3.71
CA LEU A 51 -15.42 0.86 2.47
C LEU A 51 -16.78 0.20 2.74
N GLU A 52 -16.79 -0.88 3.51
CA GLU A 52 -18.02 -1.60 3.86
C GLU A 52 -19.01 -0.72 4.64
N LYS A 53 -18.54 0.00 5.66
CA LYS A 53 -19.35 0.94 6.46
C LYS A 53 -19.98 2.05 5.62
N GLN A 54 -19.34 2.42 4.51
CA GLN A 54 -19.85 3.43 3.59
C GLN A 54 -20.69 2.85 2.45
N GLY A 55 -20.93 1.54 2.43
CA GLY A 55 -21.67 0.85 1.36
C GLY A 55 -20.93 0.88 0.02
N LEU A 56 -19.63 1.06 0.04
CA LEU A 56 -18.79 1.01 -1.16
C LEU A 56 -18.36 -0.44 -1.44
N LYS A 57 -18.30 -0.80 -2.72
CA LYS A 57 -17.83 -2.11 -3.16
C LYS A 57 -16.36 -2.29 -2.73
N GLN A 58 -15.98 -3.50 -2.33
CA GLN A 58 -14.57 -3.84 -2.17
C GLN A 58 -13.82 -3.71 -3.50
N PRO A 59 -12.55 -3.30 -3.50
CA PRO A 59 -11.81 -3.12 -4.74
C PRO A 59 -11.64 -4.45 -5.48
N ASP A 60 -11.72 -4.39 -6.80
CA ASP A 60 -11.41 -5.52 -7.68
C ASP A 60 -9.93 -5.54 -8.06
N ILE A 61 -9.25 -4.42 -7.90
CA ILE A 61 -7.84 -4.21 -8.26
C ILE A 61 -7.22 -3.25 -7.25
N VAL A 62 -5.96 -3.49 -6.88
CA VAL A 62 -5.15 -2.57 -6.08
C VAL A 62 -3.92 -2.15 -6.87
N ALA A 63 -3.67 -0.87 -7.01
CA ALA A 63 -2.48 -0.32 -7.65
C ALA A 63 -1.64 0.48 -6.65
N ILE A 64 -0.33 0.37 -6.75
CA ILE A 64 0.60 1.16 -5.94
C ILE A 64 1.50 2.03 -6.83
N PHE A 65 1.83 3.23 -6.33
CA PHE A 65 2.67 4.16 -7.08
C PHE A 65 4.15 3.88 -6.92
N HIS A 66 4.58 3.51 -5.71
CA HIS A 66 5.99 3.24 -5.43
C HIS A 66 6.18 2.21 -4.31
N TRP A 67 7.43 1.86 -4.06
CA TRP A 67 7.81 0.72 -3.24
C TRP A 67 7.91 0.99 -1.74
N HIS A 68 7.88 2.25 -1.29
CA HIS A 68 8.04 2.58 0.14
C HIS A 68 7.02 1.85 1.00
N TRP A 69 7.42 1.54 2.21
CA TRP A 69 6.73 0.67 3.14
C TRP A 69 5.29 1.12 3.42
N ASP A 70 5.09 2.42 3.59
CA ASP A 70 3.81 3.04 3.88
C ASP A 70 2.76 2.83 2.76
N HIS A 71 3.21 2.67 1.52
CA HIS A 71 2.36 2.43 0.35
C HIS A 71 2.18 0.95 -0.02
N SER A 72 3.17 0.10 0.33
CA SER A 72 3.31 -1.24 -0.27
C SER A 72 3.19 -2.40 0.71
N PHE A 73 3.44 -2.21 2.02
CA PHE A 73 3.46 -3.33 2.96
C PHE A 73 2.08 -3.94 3.25
N GLY A 74 1.01 -3.22 2.93
CA GLY A 74 -0.34 -3.77 2.94
C GLY A 74 -0.69 -4.63 1.72
N LEU A 75 0.15 -4.66 0.67
CA LEU A 75 -0.18 -5.26 -0.62
C LEU A 75 -0.55 -6.74 -0.52
N HIS A 76 0.17 -7.52 0.29
CA HIS A 76 -0.07 -8.95 0.50
C HIS A 76 -1.43 -9.25 1.18
N ALA A 77 -2.05 -8.26 1.78
CA ALA A 77 -3.33 -8.43 2.47
C ALA A 77 -4.54 -8.36 1.51
N TRP A 78 -4.36 -7.89 0.29
CA TRP A 78 -5.43 -7.79 -0.69
C TRP A 78 -5.53 -9.08 -1.52
N ASN A 79 -6.71 -9.71 -1.47
CA ASN A 79 -6.97 -10.96 -2.21
C ASN A 79 -7.58 -10.66 -3.60
N VAL A 80 -6.97 -9.72 -4.31
CA VAL A 80 -7.36 -9.27 -5.65
C VAL A 80 -6.09 -8.97 -6.45
N PRO A 81 -6.14 -8.92 -7.79
CA PRO A 81 -4.98 -8.55 -8.60
C PRO A 81 -4.37 -7.23 -8.18
N THR A 82 -3.06 -7.21 -8.04
CA THR A 82 -2.27 -6.03 -7.65
C THR A 82 -1.41 -5.56 -8.81
N ILE A 83 -1.23 -4.24 -8.94
CA ILE A 83 -0.55 -3.61 -10.08
C ILE A 83 0.53 -2.65 -9.60
N ALA A 84 1.71 -2.74 -10.20
CA ALA A 84 2.80 -1.77 -10.00
C ALA A 84 3.61 -1.54 -11.28
N GLY A 85 4.22 -0.38 -11.38
CA GLY A 85 5.23 -0.13 -12.41
C GLY A 85 6.45 -1.03 -12.24
N ARG A 86 7.12 -1.39 -13.34
CA ARG A 86 8.26 -2.30 -13.35
C ARG A 86 9.34 -1.92 -12.32
N LYS A 87 9.77 -0.65 -12.28
CA LYS A 87 10.81 -0.20 -11.33
C LYS A 87 10.38 -0.36 -9.87
N THR A 88 9.12 -0.10 -9.56
CA THR A 88 8.55 -0.34 -8.23
C THR A 88 8.61 -1.83 -7.88
N ASN A 89 8.22 -2.67 -8.82
CA ASN A 89 8.18 -4.12 -8.61
C ASN A 89 9.58 -4.75 -8.49
N GLU A 90 10.55 -4.25 -9.27
CA GLU A 90 11.96 -4.63 -9.14
C GLU A 90 12.46 -4.32 -7.72
N LYS A 91 12.15 -3.12 -7.20
CA LYS A 91 12.55 -2.74 -5.83
C LYS A 91 11.83 -3.56 -4.77
N LEU A 92 10.56 -3.88 -4.94
CA LEU A 92 9.83 -4.76 -4.01
C LEU A 92 10.43 -6.18 -3.95
N ARG A 93 10.93 -6.71 -5.07
CA ARG A 93 11.66 -7.99 -5.08
C ARG A 93 12.96 -7.93 -4.27
N GLU A 94 13.64 -6.79 -4.25
CA GLU A 94 14.82 -6.54 -3.43
C GLU A 94 14.43 -6.40 -1.94
N VAL A 95 13.49 -5.49 -1.64
CA VAL A 95 13.04 -5.20 -0.27
C VAL A 95 12.45 -6.43 0.42
N ARG A 96 11.83 -7.34 -0.33
CA ARG A 96 11.34 -8.63 0.17
C ARG A 96 12.42 -9.48 0.84
N LEU A 97 13.68 -9.27 0.50
CA LEU A 97 14.82 -10.00 1.06
C LEU A 97 15.46 -9.30 2.26
N TRP A 98 14.95 -8.13 2.64
CA TRP A 98 15.49 -7.38 3.77
C TRP A 98 15.11 -8.03 5.10
N GLU A 99 16.05 -8.03 6.03
CA GLU A 99 15.80 -8.37 7.43
C GLU A 99 15.25 -7.15 8.17
N TRP A 100 14.27 -7.38 9.07
CA TRP A 100 13.57 -6.32 9.79
C TRP A 100 13.88 -6.27 11.28
N ASP A 101 14.96 -6.92 11.70
CA ASP A 101 15.50 -6.78 13.05
C ASP A 101 16.13 -5.38 13.28
N ASP A 102 16.33 -5.01 14.55
CA ASP A 102 16.82 -3.69 14.91
C ASP A 102 18.20 -3.37 14.33
N ALA A 103 19.10 -4.35 14.25
CA ALA A 103 20.46 -4.14 13.72
C ALA A 103 20.44 -3.89 12.21
N SER A 104 19.68 -4.68 11.47
CA SER A 104 19.53 -4.54 10.03
C SER A 104 18.85 -3.22 9.66
N MET A 105 17.82 -2.82 10.40
CA MET A 105 17.14 -1.53 10.22
C MET A 105 18.09 -0.35 10.52
N ALA A 106 18.86 -0.41 11.62
CA ALA A 106 19.82 0.63 11.95
C ALA A 106 20.91 0.77 10.89
N LYS A 107 21.40 -0.36 10.36
CA LYS A 107 22.42 -0.37 9.31
C LYS A 107 21.92 0.32 8.04
N ARG A 108 20.68 0.12 7.61
CA ARG A 108 20.11 0.81 6.44
C ARG A 108 20.05 2.32 6.63
N VAL A 109 19.82 2.81 7.85
CA VAL A 109 19.91 4.24 8.15
C VAL A 109 21.35 4.76 8.03
N GLU A 110 22.34 4.00 8.55
CA GLU A 110 23.76 4.37 8.42
C GLU A 110 24.19 4.45 6.95
N THR A 111 23.75 3.49 6.12
CA THR A 111 24.05 3.45 4.68
C THR A 111 23.18 4.37 3.84
N LYS A 112 22.21 5.07 4.45
CA LYS A 112 21.25 5.97 3.78
C LYS A 112 20.33 5.28 2.79
N GLU A 113 20.11 3.99 2.96
CA GLU A 113 19.07 3.23 2.25
C GLU A 113 17.68 3.46 2.84
N ASP A 114 17.64 3.88 4.10
CA ASP A 114 16.44 4.22 4.83
C ASP A 114 16.67 5.43 5.74
N ILE A 115 15.63 5.95 6.38
CA ILE A 115 15.71 7.09 7.30
C ILE A 115 15.19 6.73 8.69
N VAL A 116 15.65 7.44 9.72
CA VAL A 116 15.26 7.23 11.11
C VAL A 116 13.74 7.27 11.27
N PHE A 117 13.07 8.22 10.62
CA PHE A 117 11.62 8.36 10.66
C PHE A 117 10.90 7.08 10.22
N CYS A 118 11.26 6.50 9.08
CA CYS A 118 10.66 5.26 8.59
C CYS A 118 10.84 4.11 9.60
N ASN A 119 12.05 3.96 10.15
CA ASN A 119 12.32 2.94 11.16
C ASN A 119 11.42 3.07 12.39
N GLU A 120 11.24 4.29 12.89
CA GLU A 120 10.38 4.53 14.05
C GLU A 120 8.90 4.24 13.75
N MET A 121 8.43 4.63 12.58
CA MET A 121 7.05 4.41 12.16
C MET A 121 6.79 2.91 11.90
N ILE A 122 7.72 2.21 11.25
CA ILE A 122 7.64 0.75 11.06
C ILE A 122 7.58 0.02 12.41
N LYS A 123 8.44 0.39 13.37
CA LYS A 123 8.42 -0.21 14.72
C LYS A 123 7.11 0.04 15.45
N ARG A 124 6.48 1.18 15.22
CA ARG A 124 5.19 1.53 15.81
C ARG A 124 4.03 0.76 15.18
N GLU A 125 4.02 0.63 13.85
CA GLU A 125 2.97 -0.12 13.12
C GLU A 125 3.13 -1.63 13.31
N TYR A 126 4.37 -2.13 13.41
CA TYR A 126 4.72 -3.53 13.60
C TYR A 126 5.52 -3.74 14.89
N PRO A 127 4.87 -3.78 16.07
CA PRO A 127 5.54 -4.16 17.33
C PRO A 127 6.23 -5.53 17.23
N ASP A 128 5.60 -6.47 16.54
CA ASP A 128 6.19 -7.74 16.10
C ASP A 128 6.56 -7.63 14.61
N ARG A 129 7.83 -7.34 14.33
CA ARG A 129 8.35 -7.17 12.98
C ARG A 129 8.44 -8.48 12.18
N SER A 130 8.28 -9.64 12.80
CA SER A 130 8.18 -10.91 12.08
C SER A 130 6.92 -10.99 11.20
N GLN A 131 5.94 -10.11 11.44
CA GLN A 131 4.72 -9.99 10.64
C GLN A 131 4.89 -9.17 9.36
N ILE A 132 6.03 -8.51 9.18
CA ILE A 132 6.31 -7.76 7.96
C ILE A 132 6.42 -8.75 6.80
N LYS A 133 5.57 -8.54 5.79
CA LYS A 133 5.55 -9.36 4.59
C LYS A 133 5.52 -8.47 3.36
N VAL A 134 6.63 -8.41 2.65
CA VAL A 134 6.76 -7.66 1.41
C VAL A 134 6.55 -8.60 0.23
N VAL A 135 5.68 -8.21 -0.69
CA VAL A 135 5.42 -8.95 -1.94
C VAL A 135 5.49 -8.02 -3.15
N PRO A 136 6.00 -8.47 -4.29
CA PRO A 136 5.82 -7.73 -5.54
C PRO A 136 4.35 -7.79 -5.96
N ALA A 137 3.92 -6.83 -6.77
CA ALA A 137 2.60 -6.83 -7.38
C ALA A 137 2.48 -7.95 -8.44
N ASP A 138 1.25 -8.43 -8.65
CA ASP A 138 0.95 -9.53 -9.60
C ASP A 138 1.12 -9.09 -11.05
N ILE A 139 0.74 -7.85 -11.35
CA ILE A 139 0.77 -7.26 -12.70
C ILE A 139 1.81 -6.15 -12.73
N GLU A 140 2.72 -6.26 -13.67
CA GLU A 140 3.78 -5.29 -13.88
C GLU A 140 3.60 -4.60 -15.24
N PHE A 141 3.80 -3.28 -15.28
CA PHE A 141 3.75 -2.54 -16.53
C PHE A 141 4.97 -1.63 -16.71
N THR A 142 5.27 -1.32 -17.97
CA THR A 142 6.27 -0.33 -18.35
C THR A 142 5.55 0.83 -19.03
N ASP A 143 5.94 2.05 -18.69
CA ASP A 143 5.42 3.31 -19.20
C ASP A 143 3.96 3.59 -18.83
N THR A 144 3.00 2.91 -19.43
CA THR A 144 1.58 3.21 -19.24
C THR A 144 0.73 1.94 -19.19
N ILE A 145 -0.26 1.94 -18.30
CA ILE A 145 -1.32 0.94 -18.29
C ILE A 145 -2.67 1.66 -18.30
N LYS A 146 -3.61 1.19 -19.10
CA LYS A 146 -4.99 1.64 -19.11
C LYS A 146 -5.87 0.58 -18.46
N ILE A 147 -6.60 0.98 -17.43
CA ILE A 147 -7.53 0.12 -16.70
C ILE A 147 -8.94 0.63 -16.96
N ASP A 148 -9.76 -0.17 -17.63
CA ASP A 148 -11.17 0.15 -17.88
C ASP A 148 -12.00 -0.35 -16.69
N LEU A 149 -12.58 0.58 -15.95
CA LEU A 149 -13.44 0.30 -14.80
C LEU A 149 -14.93 0.23 -15.19
N GLY A 150 -15.25 0.33 -16.48
CA GLY A 150 -16.60 0.29 -17.01
C GLY A 150 -17.30 1.63 -16.82
N ALA A 151 -16.90 2.63 -17.56
CA ALA A 151 -17.57 3.93 -17.61
C ALA A 151 -18.49 4.01 -18.83
#